data_fa4a04dd0819bae9829ad62b07f137b4
#
_entry.id   fa4a04dd0819bae9829ad62b07f137b4
#
_cell.length_a   1.000
_cell.length_b   1.000
_cell.length_c   1.000
_cell.angle_alpha   90.00
_cell.angle_beta   90.00
_cell.angle_gamma   90.00
#
_symmetry.space_group_name_H-M   'P 1'
#
loop_
_entity.id
_entity.type
_entity.pdbx_description
1 polymer ?
#
loop_
_entity_poly.entity_id
_entity_poly.type
_entity_poly.pdbx_seq_one_letter_code
_entity_poly.pdbx_strand_id
1 'polypeptide(L)'
;LDLLKDKADRRVEFIWESIKELKSALQSHGGDLIVAHGKASETIPQQAERLGIEAVFSNRDYEPSAMIRDAEVAQALAKADIEFHQFKDQVIFEKDEVLTQQNKPYGVFTPYKNAHLKKLNDFYLKPYPTDKYFKNLAPHQAEEMPALENLGFQRTNLSQMKLPTGMRGAAALLDDFMS
;
A
#
# COMPACT_ATOMS: atom_id res chain seq x y z
N LEU A 1 0.20 12.82 -7.84
CA LEU A 1 -0.04 14.14 -7.23
C LEU A 1 -0.18 15.24 -8.29
N ASP A 2 0.50 15.15 -9.42
CA ASP A 2 0.51 16.19 -10.48
C ASP A 2 -0.87 16.48 -11.08
N LEU A 3 -1.77 15.51 -11.05
CA LEU A 3 -3.15 15.65 -11.53
C LEU A 3 -4.06 16.44 -10.58
N LEU A 4 -3.65 16.65 -9.33
CA LEU A 4 -4.44 17.37 -8.34
C LEU A 4 -4.22 18.88 -8.47
N LYS A 5 -5.29 19.59 -8.85
CA LYS A 5 -5.26 21.05 -9.05
C LYS A 5 -5.31 21.81 -7.72
N ASP A 6 -6.08 21.31 -6.76
CA ASP A 6 -6.16 21.91 -5.42
C ASP A 6 -4.92 21.53 -4.60
N LYS A 7 -4.15 22.52 -4.23
CA LYS A 7 -2.93 22.33 -3.42
C LYS A 7 -3.18 22.32 -1.92
N ALA A 8 -4.41 22.60 -1.50
CA ALA A 8 -4.90 22.45 -0.12
C ALA A 8 -5.83 21.22 0.00
N ASP A 9 -5.48 20.12 -0.65
CA ASP A 9 -6.29 18.89 -0.65
C ASP A 9 -6.10 18.10 0.65
N ARG A 10 -7.16 18.01 1.44
CA ARG A 10 -7.17 17.28 2.72
C ARG A 10 -6.82 15.80 2.59
N ARG A 11 -7.09 15.19 1.43
CA ARG A 11 -6.75 13.77 1.19
C ARG A 11 -5.23 13.57 1.18
N VAL A 12 -4.51 14.50 0.57
CA VAL A 12 -3.05 14.48 0.51
C VAL A 12 -2.47 14.68 1.90
N GLU A 13 -2.96 15.66 2.66
CA GLU A 13 -2.54 15.87 4.05
C GLU A 13 -2.86 14.65 4.93
N PHE A 14 -4.05 14.05 4.80
CA PHE A 14 -4.43 12.84 5.51
C PHE A 14 -3.45 11.68 5.25
N ILE A 15 -3.13 11.42 3.98
CA ILE A 15 -2.16 10.40 3.58
C ILE A 15 -0.77 10.72 4.15
N TRP A 16 -0.35 11.97 4.06
CA TRP A 16 0.95 12.42 4.57
C TRP A 16 1.07 12.19 6.08
N GLU A 17 0.08 12.56 6.88
CA GLU A 17 0.06 12.32 8.32
C GLU A 17 0.02 10.82 8.64
N SER A 18 -0.71 10.02 7.87
CA SER A 18 -0.77 8.56 8.02
C SER A 18 0.58 7.89 7.73
N ILE A 19 1.29 8.34 6.70
CA ILE A 19 2.64 7.88 6.36
C ILE A 19 3.63 8.25 7.47
N LYS A 20 3.52 9.46 8.01
CA LYS A 20 4.36 9.93 9.14
C LYS A 20 4.18 9.06 10.39
N GLU A 21 2.93 8.67 10.70
CA GLU A 21 2.65 7.75 11.81
C GLU A 21 3.29 6.37 11.55
N LEU A 22 3.10 5.82 10.34
CA LEU A 22 3.67 4.53 9.97
C LEU A 22 5.21 4.54 10.04
N LYS A 23 5.85 5.62 9.54
CA LYS A 23 7.29 5.81 9.63
C LYS A 23 7.76 5.77 11.08
N SER A 24 7.11 6.52 11.96
CA SER A 24 7.45 6.55 13.39
C SER A 24 7.27 5.17 14.05
N ALA A 25 6.24 4.42 13.67
CA ALA A 25 6.02 3.07 14.16
C ALA A 25 7.14 2.11 13.71
N LEU A 26 7.54 2.14 12.44
CA LEU A 26 8.65 1.30 11.94
C LEU A 26 9.97 1.65 12.60
N GLN A 27 10.24 2.94 12.82
CA GLN A 27 11.45 3.40 13.52
C GLN A 27 11.50 2.90 14.97
N SER A 28 10.37 2.83 15.66
CA SER A 28 10.31 2.27 17.02
C SER A 28 10.64 0.77 17.09
N HIS A 29 10.58 0.07 15.96
CA HIS A 29 10.95 -1.33 15.79
C HIS A 29 12.34 -1.52 15.17
N GLY A 30 13.13 -0.46 15.01
CA GLY A 30 14.51 -0.52 14.49
C GLY A 30 14.61 -0.49 12.98
N GLY A 31 13.50 -0.31 12.24
CA GLY A 31 13.50 -0.10 10.80
C GLY A 31 13.29 1.35 10.41
N ASP A 32 12.92 1.60 9.17
CA ASP A 32 12.49 2.91 8.68
C ASP A 32 11.49 2.78 7.52
N LEU A 33 10.88 3.90 7.14
CA LEU A 33 10.10 4.08 5.93
C LEU A 33 10.71 5.20 5.10
N ILE A 34 11.28 4.85 3.96
CA ILE A 34 11.80 5.80 2.99
C ILE A 34 10.63 6.35 2.18
N VAL A 35 10.47 7.65 2.20
CA VAL A 35 9.40 8.35 1.46
C VAL A 35 10.02 9.14 0.31
N ALA A 36 9.71 8.73 -0.91
CA ALA A 36 10.20 9.38 -2.12
C ALA A 36 9.02 9.87 -2.98
N HIS A 37 9.21 11.00 -3.65
CA HIS A 37 8.25 11.56 -4.59
C HIS A 37 8.81 11.49 -6.01
N GLY A 38 8.08 10.87 -6.91
CA GLY A 38 8.49 10.72 -8.31
C GLY A 38 7.67 9.66 -9.04
N LYS A 39 8.07 9.33 -10.26
CA LYS A 39 7.49 8.21 -10.99
C LYS A 39 8.02 6.89 -10.42
N ALA A 40 7.13 5.98 -10.08
CA ALA A 40 7.50 4.71 -9.46
C ALA A 40 8.47 3.89 -10.34
N SER A 41 8.28 3.91 -11.67
CA SER A 41 9.16 3.23 -12.63
C SER A 41 10.60 3.76 -12.68
N GLU A 42 10.84 4.95 -12.16
CA GLU A 42 12.16 5.56 -12.03
C GLU A 42 12.66 5.48 -10.58
N THR A 43 11.80 5.87 -9.63
CA THR A 43 12.19 6.01 -8.22
C THR A 43 12.43 4.67 -7.53
N ILE A 44 11.61 3.64 -7.77
CA ILE A 44 11.79 2.34 -7.12
C ILE A 44 13.09 1.67 -7.52
N PRO A 45 13.45 1.56 -8.82
CA PRO A 45 14.74 0.99 -9.20
C PRO A 45 15.93 1.76 -8.65
N GLN A 46 15.90 3.11 -8.68
CA GLN A 46 16.96 3.95 -8.11
C GLN A 46 17.15 3.70 -6.61
N GLN A 47 16.06 3.58 -5.85
CA GLN A 47 16.14 3.27 -4.43
C GLN A 47 16.65 1.86 -4.19
N ALA A 48 16.23 0.89 -4.99
CA ALA A 48 16.68 -0.50 -4.90
C ALA A 48 18.18 -0.63 -5.13
N GLU A 49 18.71 0.01 -6.16
CA GLU A 49 20.14 0.07 -6.44
C GLU A 49 20.91 0.80 -5.33
N ARG A 50 20.43 1.97 -4.89
CA ARG A 50 21.04 2.75 -3.80
C ARG A 50 21.18 1.96 -2.51
N LEU A 51 20.20 1.13 -2.20
CA LEU A 51 20.16 0.32 -0.99
C LEU A 51 20.87 -1.03 -1.15
N GLY A 52 21.27 -1.41 -2.36
CA GLY A 52 21.92 -2.68 -2.65
C GLY A 52 21.04 -3.88 -2.31
N ILE A 53 19.72 -3.79 -2.55
CA ILE A 53 18.78 -4.86 -2.23
C ILE A 53 18.68 -5.86 -3.39
N GLU A 54 18.36 -7.10 -3.04
CA GLU A 54 18.24 -8.21 -3.99
C GLU A 54 16.81 -8.36 -4.55
N ALA A 55 15.80 -7.89 -3.81
CA ALA A 55 14.40 -8.05 -4.20
C ALA A 55 13.51 -6.89 -3.73
N VAL A 56 12.50 -6.58 -4.54
CA VAL A 56 11.41 -5.65 -4.23
C VAL A 56 10.11 -6.44 -4.14
N PHE A 57 9.33 -6.19 -3.09
CA PHE A 57 8.03 -6.80 -2.86
C PHE A 57 6.93 -5.74 -2.93
N SER A 58 5.86 -6.03 -3.64
CA SER A 58 4.69 -5.15 -3.71
C SER A 58 3.38 -5.93 -3.75
N ASN A 59 2.28 -5.22 -3.54
CA ASN A 59 0.95 -5.76 -3.76
C ASN A 59 0.45 -5.38 -5.15
N ARG A 60 -0.35 -6.27 -5.77
CA ARG A 60 -0.93 -6.02 -7.10
C ARG A 60 -2.06 -5.02 -7.00
N ASP A 61 -2.13 -4.19 -8.03
CA ASP A 61 -3.26 -3.36 -8.33
C ASP A 61 -3.83 -3.77 -9.70
N TYR A 62 -5.14 -3.67 -9.88
CA TYR A 62 -5.85 -4.15 -11.07
C TYR A 62 -6.24 -3.03 -12.04
N GLU A 63 -6.00 -1.79 -11.67
CA GLU A 63 -6.20 -0.67 -12.57
C GLU A 63 -5.21 -0.71 -13.74
N PRO A 64 -5.65 -0.44 -14.98
CA PRO A 64 -4.76 -0.51 -16.16
C PRO A 64 -3.50 0.34 -16.03
N SER A 65 -3.60 1.52 -15.45
CA SER A 65 -2.46 2.41 -15.19
C SER A 65 -1.47 1.82 -14.19
N ALA A 66 -1.96 1.15 -13.17
CA ALA A 66 -1.15 0.48 -12.16
C ALA A 66 -0.44 -0.76 -12.76
N MET A 67 -1.13 -1.54 -13.56
CA MET A 67 -0.54 -2.68 -14.26
C MET A 67 0.60 -2.27 -15.20
N ILE A 68 0.44 -1.15 -15.93
CA ILE A 68 1.49 -0.59 -16.80
C ILE A 68 2.68 -0.15 -15.94
N ARG A 69 2.45 0.63 -14.88
CA ARG A 69 3.47 1.07 -13.94
C ARG A 69 4.25 -0.11 -13.37
N ASP A 70 3.56 -1.14 -12.92
CA ASP A 70 4.20 -2.30 -12.29
C ASP A 70 5.03 -3.11 -13.30
N ALA A 71 4.58 -3.21 -14.55
CA ALA A 71 5.36 -3.82 -15.63
C ALA A 71 6.65 -3.01 -15.94
N GLU A 72 6.56 -1.68 -15.96
CA GLU A 72 7.74 -0.80 -16.13
C GLU A 72 8.74 -0.95 -14.98
N VAL A 73 8.25 -0.98 -13.73
CA VAL A 73 9.07 -1.24 -12.53
C VAL A 73 9.78 -2.59 -12.64
N ALA A 74 9.04 -3.65 -12.95
CA ALA A 74 9.58 -5.00 -13.12
C ALA A 74 10.70 -5.04 -14.18
N GLN A 75 10.47 -4.40 -15.33
CA GLN A 75 11.46 -4.33 -16.40
C GLN A 75 12.72 -3.55 -15.99
N ALA A 76 12.56 -2.46 -15.24
CA ALA A 76 13.69 -1.66 -14.78
C ALA A 76 14.52 -2.40 -13.73
N LEU A 77 13.89 -3.07 -12.77
CA LEU A 77 14.55 -3.88 -11.75
C LEU A 77 15.29 -5.08 -12.35
N ALA A 78 14.69 -5.75 -13.34
CA ALA A 78 15.34 -6.86 -14.02
C ALA A 78 16.63 -6.48 -14.76
N LYS A 79 16.76 -5.24 -15.25
CA LYS A 79 18.01 -4.72 -15.83
C LYS A 79 19.15 -4.56 -14.82
N ALA A 80 18.80 -4.39 -13.56
CA ALA A 80 19.73 -4.28 -12.42
C ALA A 80 19.91 -5.61 -11.67
N ASP A 81 19.39 -6.72 -12.20
CA ASP A 81 19.41 -8.05 -11.57
C ASP A 81 18.73 -8.09 -10.19
N ILE A 82 17.65 -7.29 -10.04
CA ILE A 82 16.86 -7.20 -8.82
C ILE A 82 15.52 -7.90 -9.03
N GLU A 83 15.15 -8.83 -8.17
CA GLU A 83 13.89 -9.55 -8.25
C GLU A 83 12.68 -8.66 -7.93
N PHE A 84 11.55 -8.89 -8.61
CA PHE A 84 10.28 -8.19 -8.33
C PHE A 84 9.17 -9.18 -8.03
N HIS A 85 8.70 -9.20 -6.80
CA HIS A 85 7.66 -10.11 -6.33
C HIS A 85 6.37 -9.35 -6.05
N GLN A 86 5.26 -9.82 -6.66
CA GLN A 86 3.94 -9.24 -6.46
C GLN A 86 2.97 -10.22 -5.82
N PHE A 87 2.24 -9.75 -4.83
CA PHE A 87 1.27 -10.53 -4.05
C PHE A 87 -0.14 -9.97 -4.14
N LYS A 88 -1.11 -10.83 -3.94
CA LYS A 88 -2.51 -10.45 -3.79
C LYS A 88 -2.72 -9.72 -2.47
N ASP A 89 -3.50 -8.62 -2.49
CA ASP A 89 -3.82 -7.85 -1.29
C ASP A 89 -5.26 -7.32 -1.29
N GLN A 90 -5.65 -6.54 -2.30
CA GLN A 90 -6.91 -5.79 -2.31
C GLN A 90 -8.18 -6.65 -2.31
N VAL A 91 -8.09 -7.93 -2.62
CA VAL A 91 -9.22 -8.84 -2.78
C VAL A 91 -8.97 -10.18 -2.09
N ILE A 92 -10.02 -10.80 -1.58
CA ILE A 92 -9.94 -12.14 -1.00
C ILE A 92 -9.66 -13.18 -2.09
N PHE A 93 -10.38 -13.08 -3.21
CA PHE A 93 -10.17 -13.93 -4.38
C PHE A 93 -9.81 -13.08 -5.59
N GLU A 94 -8.73 -13.46 -6.26
CA GLU A 94 -8.14 -12.73 -7.37
C GLU A 94 -8.49 -13.42 -8.70
N LYS A 95 -8.72 -12.63 -9.75
CA LYS A 95 -8.85 -13.08 -11.14
C LYS A 95 -9.72 -14.34 -11.28
N ASP A 96 -9.11 -15.46 -11.63
CA ASP A 96 -9.77 -16.73 -11.93
C ASP A 96 -9.95 -17.64 -10.71
N GLU A 97 -9.80 -17.11 -9.50
CA GLU A 97 -9.97 -17.90 -8.28
C GLU A 97 -11.43 -18.28 -8.01
N VAL A 98 -12.41 -17.55 -8.56
CA VAL A 98 -13.85 -17.89 -8.46
C VAL A 98 -14.47 -17.88 -9.84
N LEU A 99 -14.59 -19.08 -10.43
CA LEU A 99 -15.13 -19.30 -11.78
C LEU A 99 -16.38 -20.20 -11.74
N THR A 100 -17.15 -20.16 -12.83
CA THR A 100 -18.24 -21.11 -13.08
C THR A 100 -17.69 -22.51 -13.31
N GLN A 101 -18.57 -23.53 -13.35
CA GLN A 101 -18.19 -24.91 -13.69
C GLN A 101 -17.55 -25.07 -15.08
N GLN A 102 -17.79 -24.11 -15.98
CA GLN A 102 -17.20 -24.06 -17.30
C GLN A 102 -15.90 -23.24 -17.37
N ASN A 103 -15.29 -22.92 -16.22
CA ASN A 103 -14.10 -22.08 -16.10
C ASN A 103 -14.24 -20.68 -16.73
N LYS A 104 -15.43 -20.06 -16.59
CA LYS A 104 -15.70 -18.71 -17.07
C LYS A 104 -16.03 -17.78 -15.91
N PRO A 105 -15.76 -16.48 -16.01
CA PRO A 105 -16.23 -15.50 -15.05
C PRO A 105 -17.76 -15.54 -14.91
N TYR A 106 -18.25 -15.24 -13.71
CA TYR A 106 -19.68 -15.07 -13.47
C TYR A 106 -20.16 -13.75 -14.08
N GLY A 107 -21.20 -13.81 -14.90
CA GLY A 107 -21.88 -12.63 -15.44
C GLY A 107 -23.00 -12.07 -14.55
N VAL A 108 -23.37 -12.77 -13.46
CA VAL A 108 -24.47 -12.41 -12.55
C VAL A 108 -23.98 -12.46 -11.10
N PHE A 109 -24.36 -11.44 -10.32
CA PHE A 109 -23.88 -11.26 -8.96
C PHE A 109 -24.26 -12.40 -8.00
N THR A 110 -25.54 -12.85 -7.99
CA THR A 110 -26.01 -13.83 -7.01
C THR A 110 -25.29 -15.19 -7.09
N PRO A 111 -25.11 -15.81 -8.26
CA PRO A 111 -24.31 -17.02 -8.38
C PRO A 111 -22.84 -16.80 -7.99
N TYR A 112 -22.26 -15.65 -8.37
CA TYR A 112 -20.90 -15.29 -7.93
C TYR A 112 -20.78 -15.21 -6.43
N LYS A 113 -21.67 -14.45 -5.75
CA LYS A 113 -21.72 -14.32 -4.30
C LYS A 113 -21.79 -15.70 -3.62
N ASN A 114 -22.66 -16.59 -4.10
CA ASN A 114 -22.81 -17.92 -3.50
C ASN A 114 -21.54 -18.77 -3.67
N ALA A 115 -20.88 -18.70 -4.83
CA ALA A 115 -19.62 -19.40 -5.07
C ALA A 115 -18.49 -18.80 -4.21
N HIS A 116 -18.42 -17.48 -4.09
CA HIS A 116 -17.47 -16.75 -3.26
C HIS A 116 -17.62 -17.17 -1.77
N LEU A 117 -18.83 -17.09 -1.23
CA LEU A 117 -19.10 -17.47 0.17
C LEU A 117 -18.83 -18.94 0.45
N LYS A 118 -19.12 -19.84 -0.50
CA LYS A 118 -18.82 -21.26 -0.38
C LYS A 118 -17.31 -21.54 -0.34
N LYS A 119 -16.50 -20.75 -1.04
CA LYS A 119 -15.04 -20.88 -1.07
C LYS A 119 -14.37 -20.23 0.14
N LEU A 120 -15.02 -19.23 0.72
CA LEU A 120 -14.51 -18.51 1.89
C LEU A 120 -14.45 -19.44 3.11
N ASN A 121 -13.31 -19.43 3.80
CA ASN A 121 -13.08 -20.18 5.03
C ASN A 121 -12.11 -19.42 5.95
N ASP A 122 -11.84 -19.96 7.13
CA ASP A 122 -10.99 -19.33 8.15
C ASP A 122 -9.59 -18.98 7.65
N PHE A 123 -9.04 -19.70 6.66
CA PHE A 123 -7.73 -19.37 6.08
C PHE A 123 -7.73 -17.96 5.49
N TYR A 124 -8.81 -17.59 4.77
CA TYR A 124 -8.92 -16.27 4.12
C TYR A 124 -9.31 -15.15 5.10
N LEU A 125 -9.85 -15.50 6.26
CA LEU A 125 -10.30 -14.54 7.27
C LEU A 125 -9.26 -14.31 8.38
N LYS A 126 -8.18 -15.09 8.42
CA LYS A 126 -7.13 -14.94 9.42
C LYS A 126 -6.36 -13.62 9.23
N PRO A 127 -6.07 -12.92 10.33
CA PRO A 127 -5.12 -11.83 10.27
C PRO A 127 -3.72 -12.36 9.94
N TYR A 128 -2.91 -11.53 9.27
CA TYR A 128 -1.50 -11.81 9.02
C TYR A 128 -0.65 -11.08 10.07
N PRO A 129 -0.31 -11.70 11.20
CA PRO A 129 0.45 -11.04 12.25
C PRO A 129 1.87 -10.76 11.76
N THR A 130 2.20 -9.48 11.62
CA THR A 130 3.51 -9.00 11.14
C THR A 130 4.51 -8.77 12.26
N ASP A 131 4.05 -8.56 13.51
CA ASP A 131 4.86 -8.19 14.67
C ASP A 131 6.06 -9.11 14.90
N LYS A 132 5.87 -10.41 14.71
CA LYS A 132 6.95 -11.41 14.84
C LYS A 132 8.09 -11.23 13.83
N TYR A 133 7.88 -10.46 12.76
CA TYR A 133 8.87 -10.19 11.72
C TYR A 133 9.57 -8.84 11.89
N PHE A 134 9.15 -7.97 12.79
CA PHE A 134 9.81 -6.68 13.01
C PHE A 134 11.28 -6.80 13.38
N LYS A 135 11.67 -7.90 14.03
CA LYS A 135 13.08 -8.22 14.28
C LYS A 135 13.95 -8.39 13.02
N ASN A 136 13.31 -8.56 11.85
CA ASN A 136 14.00 -8.73 10.56
C ASN A 136 14.11 -7.40 9.80
N LEU A 137 13.57 -6.30 10.35
CA LEU A 137 13.73 -4.99 9.74
C LEU A 137 15.23 -4.65 9.69
N ALA A 138 15.69 -4.21 8.53
CA ALA A 138 17.08 -3.78 8.38
C ALA A 138 17.30 -2.46 9.12
N PRO A 139 18.35 -2.35 9.94
CA PRO A 139 18.73 -1.06 10.50
C PRO A 139 19.08 -0.10 9.36
N HIS A 140 18.48 1.05 9.36
CA HIS A 140 18.70 2.08 8.35
C HIS A 140 18.90 3.43 9.03
N GLN A 141 19.79 4.26 8.47
CA GLN A 141 19.90 5.64 8.93
C GLN A 141 18.60 6.35 8.58
N ALA A 142 17.93 6.90 9.58
CA ALA A 142 16.65 7.56 9.40
C ALA A 142 16.75 8.69 8.37
N GLU A 143 15.94 8.61 7.33
CA GLU A 143 15.81 9.67 6.33
C GLU A 143 14.63 10.58 6.68
N GLU A 144 14.79 11.86 6.45
CA GLU A 144 13.69 12.81 6.64
C GLU A 144 12.58 12.57 5.62
N MET A 145 11.36 12.62 6.10
CA MET A 145 10.19 12.59 5.22
C MET A 145 10.05 13.95 4.53
N PRO A 146 9.79 13.99 3.19
CA PRO A 146 9.55 15.25 2.50
C PRO A 146 8.40 16.03 3.18
N ALA A 147 8.61 17.32 3.41
CA ALA A 147 7.54 18.19 3.90
C ALA A 147 6.40 18.26 2.86
N LEU A 148 5.20 18.55 3.31
CA LEU A 148 4.03 18.64 2.43
C LEU A 148 4.24 19.70 1.33
N GLU A 149 4.91 20.79 1.69
CA GLU A 149 5.27 21.90 0.80
C GLU A 149 6.26 21.46 -0.29
N ASN A 150 7.19 20.56 0.02
CA ASN A 150 8.12 19.98 -0.95
C ASN A 150 7.41 19.10 -2.00
N LEU A 151 6.23 18.57 -1.64
CA LEU A 151 5.35 17.83 -2.55
C LEU A 151 4.43 18.75 -3.37
N GLY A 152 4.53 20.07 -3.17
CA GLY A 152 3.71 21.10 -3.82
C GLY A 152 2.33 21.28 -3.22
N PHE A 153 2.11 20.86 -1.96
CA PHE A 153 0.84 20.97 -1.25
C PHE A 153 0.96 21.88 -0.01
N GLN A 154 -0.18 22.29 0.52
CA GLN A 154 -0.26 23.16 1.69
C GLN A 154 -1.02 22.47 2.80
N ARG A 155 -0.74 22.86 4.05
CA ARG A 155 -1.54 22.46 5.20
C ARG A 155 -2.98 22.95 5.05
N THR A 156 -3.90 22.12 5.51
CA THR A 156 -5.34 22.42 5.49
C THR A 156 -5.87 22.58 6.92
N ASN A 157 -7.18 22.62 7.07
CA ASN A 157 -7.81 22.55 8.38
C ASN A 157 -8.12 21.11 8.83
N LEU A 158 -7.41 20.10 8.33
CA LEU A 158 -7.64 18.69 8.66
C LEU A 158 -7.57 18.44 10.16
N SER A 159 -6.60 19.06 10.84
CA SER A 159 -6.43 18.94 12.30
C SER A 159 -7.60 19.50 13.13
N GLN A 160 -8.44 20.36 12.55
CA GLN A 160 -9.64 20.90 13.17
C GLN A 160 -10.87 20.02 12.96
N MET A 161 -10.76 19.02 12.07
CA MET A 161 -11.82 18.07 11.81
C MET A 161 -11.78 16.96 12.86
N LYS A 162 -12.95 16.42 13.23
CA LYS A 162 -13.06 15.24 14.08
C LYS A 162 -12.76 13.95 13.30
N LEU A 163 -11.66 13.95 12.56
CA LEU A 163 -11.21 12.82 11.73
C LEU A 163 -9.74 12.55 12.05
N PRO A 164 -9.45 11.71 13.05
CA PRO A 164 -8.08 11.35 13.35
C PRO A 164 -7.46 10.56 12.20
N THR A 165 -6.17 10.80 11.95
CA THR A 165 -5.42 10.17 10.85
C THR A 165 -4.70 8.90 11.31
N GLY A 166 -4.26 8.08 10.35
CA GLY A 166 -3.42 6.92 10.59
C GLY A 166 -4.13 5.71 11.20
N MET A 167 -3.36 4.72 11.56
CA MET A 167 -3.85 3.46 12.12
C MET A 167 -4.52 3.64 13.48
N ARG A 168 -3.94 4.50 14.34
CA ARG A 168 -4.51 4.81 15.66
C ARG A 168 -5.84 5.53 15.52
N GLY A 169 -5.94 6.44 14.56
CA GLY A 169 -7.20 7.12 14.25
C GLY A 169 -8.27 6.16 13.77
N ALA A 170 -7.92 5.25 12.88
CA ALA A 170 -8.83 4.21 12.38
C ALA A 170 -9.31 3.28 13.51
N ALA A 171 -8.41 2.84 14.39
CA ALA A 171 -8.77 2.01 15.54
C ALA A 171 -9.75 2.73 16.48
N ALA A 172 -9.47 3.99 16.82
CA ALA A 172 -10.34 4.77 17.69
C ALA A 172 -11.75 4.97 17.11
N LEU A 173 -11.85 5.23 15.80
CA LEU A 173 -13.14 5.36 15.12
C LEU A 173 -13.89 4.03 15.03
N LEU A 174 -13.18 2.93 14.86
CA LEU A 174 -13.79 1.59 14.88
C LEU A 174 -14.32 1.24 16.27
N ASP A 175 -13.57 1.50 17.31
CA ASP A 175 -13.99 1.26 18.70
C ASP A 175 -15.24 2.09 19.06
N ASP A 176 -15.27 3.36 18.64
CA ASP A 176 -16.45 4.24 18.83
C ASP A 176 -17.68 3.71 18.05
N PHE A 177 -17.48 3.20 16.84
CA PHE A 177 -18.56 2.63 16.03
C PHE A 177 -19.11 1.32 16.61
N MET A 178 -18.27 0.52 17.29
CA MET A 178 -18.66 -0.78 17.86
C MET A 178 -19.28 -0.67 19.26
N SER A 179 -19.20 0.53 19.91
CA SER A 179 -19.77 0.80 21.25
C SER A 179 -21.24 1.14 21.19
#